data_045bbb3799581b8e0b15cc5c231a737e
#
_entry.id   045bbb3799581b8e0b15cc5c231a737e
#
_cell.length_a   1.000
_cell.length_b   1.000
_cell.length_c   1.000
_cell.angle_alpha   90.00
_cell.angle_beta   90.00
_cell.angle_gamma   90.00
#
_symmetry.space_group_name_H-M   'P 1'
#
loop_
_entity.id
_entity.type
_entity.pdbx_description
1 polymer ?
#
loop_
_entity_poly.entity_id
_entity_poly.type
_entity_poly.pdbx_seq_one_letter_code
_entity_poly.pdbx_strand_id
1 'polypeptide(L)'
;MLGLNPHAGEGGFLGHEEEEILKPFVDASGNNILGPISADTAFIKKNLSKFDVFLAMYHDQGLPVIKSMDFGNTLNITLGLPFMRISVDHGTAYDIAGQDKADFSSMSTALNTAFSLI
;
A
#
# COMPACT_ATOMS: atom_id res chain seq x y z
N MET A 1 4.70 -3.34 -9.47
CA MET A 1 3.99 -2.05 -9.59
C MET A 1 2.61 -2.32 -10.17
N LEU A 2 1.56 -1.72 -9.61
CA LEU A 2 0.19 -1.81 -10.15
C LEU A 2 0.01 -0.88 -11.34
N GLY A 3 -0.96 -1.18 -12.22
CA GLY A 3 -1.42 -0.25 -13.23
C GLY A 3 -2.25 0.88 -12.60
N LEU A 4 -2.36 1.98 -13.29
CA LEU A 4 -3.21 3.11 -12.90
C LEU A 4 -4.68 2.84 -13.30
N ASN A 5 -4.85 2.35 -14.52
CA ASN A 5 -6.17 2.10 -15.13
C ASN A 5 -6.66 0.66 -14.85
N PRO A 6 -7.96 0.39 -14.96
CA PRO A 6 -8.49 -0.96 -14.90
C PRO A 6 -7.76 -1.90 -15.88
N HIS A 7 -7.52 -3.15 -15.45
CA HIS A 7 -6.82 -4.16 -16.25
C HIS A 7 -5.45 -3.71 -16.78
N ALA A 8 -4.77 -2.80 -16.06
CA ALA A 8 -3.51 -2.18 -16.46
C ALA A 8 -3.58 -1.58 -17.88
N GLY A 9 -4.70 -0.88 -18.16
CA GLY A 9 -4.92 -0.14 -19.40
C GLY A 9 -5.32 -0.99 -20.62
N GLU A 10 -5.30 -2.32 -20.51
CA GLU A 10 -5.63 -3.24 -21.62
C GLU A 10 -4.94 -2.88 -22.95
N GLY A 11 -3.63 -2.60 -22.91
CA GLY A 11 -2.86 -2.20 -24.11
C GLY A 11 -3.26 -0.82 -24.66
N GLY A 12 -3.72 0.09 -23.82
CA GLY A 12 -4.13 1.44 -24.18
C GLY A 12 -5.63 1.59 -24.47
N PHE A 13 -6.41 0.51 -24.33
CA PHE A 13 -7.85 0.57 -24.59
C PHE A 13 -8.62 1.27 -23.47
N LEU A 14 -8.13 1.14 -22.21
CA LEU A 14 -8.74 1.75 -21.02
C LEU A 14 -7.93 2.93 -20.45
N GLY A 15 -6.98 3.43 -21.21
CA GLY A 15 -6.08 4.51 -20.84
C GLY A 15 -4.69 4.28 -21.41
N HIS A 16 -3.95 5.34 -21.62
CA HIS A 16 -2.63 5.27 -22.26
C HIS A 16 -1.46 5.38 -21.27
N GLU A 17 -1.72 5.69 -20.01
CA GLU A 17 -0.72 5.98 -18.98
C GLU A 17 0.19 4.78 -18.71
N GLU A 18 -0.32 3.56 -18.83
CA GLU A 18 0.50 2.35 -18.73
C GLU A 18 1.53 2.25 -19.84
N GLU A 19 1.12 2.51 -21.09
CA GLU A 19 2.00 2.42 -22.24
C GLU A 19 2.97 3.60 -22.33
N GLU A 20 2.51 4.80 -22.02
CA GLU A 20 3.29 6.04 -22.20
C GLU A 20 4.20 6.36 -21.01
N ILE A 21 3.83 5.94 -19.79
CA ILE A 21 4.54 6.34 -18.56
C ILE A 21 5.03 5.12 -17.78
N LEU A 22 4.12 4.18 -17.41
CA LEU A 22 4.46 3.14 -16.45
C LEU A 22 5.35 2.06 -17.04
N LYS A 23 5.08 1.57 -18.24
CA LYS A 23 5.93 0.58 -18.93
C LYS A 23 7.34 1.10 -19.18
N PRO A 24 7.55 2.28 -19.77
CA PRO A 24 8.89 2.84 -19.94
C PRO A 24 9.67 2.95 -18.63
N PHE A 25 9.00 3.31 -17.53
CA PHE A 25 9.63 3.35 -16.21
C PHE A 25 10.01 1.95 -15.72
N VAL A 26 9.13 0.96 -15.85
CA VAL A 26 9.42 -0.45 -15.48
C VAL A 26 10.59 -0.98 -16.29
N ASP A 27 10.58 -0.77 -17.61
CA ASP A 27 11.65 -1.25 -18.51
C ASP A 27 13.02 -0.62 -18.13
N ALA A 28 13.02 0.66 -17.78
CA ALA A 28 14.23 1.36 -17.33
C ALA A 28 14.72 0.92 -15.96
N SER A 29 13.87 0.32 -15.10
CA SER A 29 14.23 -0.13 -13.76
C SER A 29 15.00 -1.47 -13.74
N GLY A 30 15.16 -2.11 -14.86
CA GLY A 30 15.70 -3.47 -14.98
C GLY A 30 14.74 -4.51 -14.36
N ASN A 31 15.29 -5.52 -13.69
CA ASN A 31 14.47 -6.61 -13.12
C ASN A 31 13.95 -6.32 -11.70
N ASN A 32 14.16 -5.11 -11.17
CA ASN A 32 13.80 -4.78 -9.80
C ASN A 32 12.30 -4.43 -9.64
N ILE A 33 11.67 -3.97 -10.71
CA ILE A 33 10.25 -3.64 -10.73
C ILE A 33 9.55 -4.47 -11.80
N LEU A 34 8.51 -5.17 -11.41
CA LEU A 34 7.65 -5.91 -12.32
C LEU A 34 6.29 -5.23 -12.43
N GLY A 35 5.78 -5.12 -13.65
CA GLY A 35 4.49 -4.46 -13.92
C GLY A 35 4.48 -3.69 -15.24
N PRO A 36 3.50 -2.82 -15.44
CA PRO A 36 2.32 -2.67 -14.59
C PRO A 36 1.43 -3.93 -14.59
N ILE A 37 0.96 -4.34 -13.41
CA ILE A 37 0.03 -5.47 -13.27
C ILE A 37 -1.36 -4.98 -12.91
N SER A 38 -2.38 -5.72 -13.31
CA SER A 38 -3.77 -5.39 -13.00
C SER A 38 -4.04 -5.42 -11.49
N ALA A 39 -4.64 -4.36 -10.93
CA ALA A 39 -4.81 -4.21 -9.50
C ALA A 39 -5.78 -5.24 -8.89
N ASP A 40 -6.81 -5.64 -9.64
CA ASP A 40 -7.82 -6.62 -9.22
C ASP A 40 -7.26 -8.04 -8.99
N THR A 41 -6.17 -8.37 -9.66
CA THR A 41 -5.49 -9.67 -9.53
C THR A 41 -4.13 -9.58 -8.84
N ALA A 42 -3.70 -8.40 -8.45
CA ALA A 42 -2.38 -8.19 -7.87
C ALA A 42 -2.17 -8.95 -6.55
N PHE A 43 -3.18 -8.97 -5.69
CA PHE A 43 -3.07 -9.45 -4.31
C PHE A 43 -3.51 -10.91 -4.11
N ILE A 44 -3.58 -11.70 -5.17
CA ILE A 44 -3.83 -13.14 -5.05
C ILE A 44 -2.63 -13.84 -4.37
N LYS A 45 -2.87 -14.96 -3.70
CA LYS A 45 -1.84 -15.71 -2.93
C LYS A 45 -0.54 -15.95 -3.70
N LYS A 46 -0.65 -16.28 -4.99
CA LYS A 46 0.51 -16.51 -5.87
C LYS A 46 1.40 -15.27 -5.99
N ASN A 47 0.80 -14.08 -6.06
CA ASN A 47 1.53 -12.83 -6.20
C ASN A 47 2.06 -12.35 -4.85
N LEU A 48 1.30 -12.53 -3.76
CA LEU A 48 1.76 -12.23 -2.40
C LEU A 48 3.02 -13.01 -2.01
N SER A 49 3.18 -14.23 -2.51
CA SER A 49 4.40 -15.02 -2.28
C SER A 49 5.55 -14.73 -3.25
N LYS A 50 5.30 -13.98 -4.31
CA LYS A 50 6.28 -13.70 -5.37
C LYS A 50 6.97 -12.35 -5.20
N PHE A 51 6.29 -11.37 -4.65
CA PHE A 51 6.75 -9.98 -4.58
C PHE A 51 7.01 -9.56 -3.14
N ASP A 52 8.09 -8.85 -2.91
CA ASP A 52 8.44 -8.29 -1.59
C ASP A 52 7.60 -7.06 -1.26
N VAL A 53 7.24 -6.26 -2.27
CA VAL A 53 6.50 -5.00 -2.13
C VAL A 53 5.53 -4.81 -3.28
N PHE A 54 4.37 -4.23 -2.99
CA PHE A 54 3.42 -3.77 -3.98
C PHE A 54 3.41 -2.24 -4.02
N LEU A 55 3.69 -1.67 -5.18
CA LEU A 55 3.59 -0.24 -5.42
C LEU A 55 2.22 0.07 -6.02
N ALA A 56 1.33 0.63 -5.23
CA ALA A 56 0.02 1.10 -5.66
C ALA A 56 0.11 2.52 -6.23
N MET A 57 -0.71 2.81 -7.23
CA MET A 57 -0.69 4.13 -7.88
C MET A 57 -1.50 5.17 -7.09
N TYR A 58 -2.47 4.73 -6.30
CA TYR A 58 -3.27 5.60 -5.44
C TYR A 58 -3.80 4.83 -4.23
N HIS A 59 -4.26 5.58 -3.24
CA HIS A 59 -4.68 5.10 -1.94
C HIS A 59 -5.63 3.88 -2.01
N ASP A 60 -6.71 3.95 -2.79
CA ASP A 60 -7.76 2.93 -2.77
C ASP A 60 -7.40 1.63 -3.53
N GLN A 61 -6.26 1.61 -4.23
CA GLN A 61 -5.73 0.34 -4.77
C GLN A 61 -5.16 -0.59 -3.69
N GLY A 62 -4.59 -0.03 -2.64
CA GLY A 62 -3.88 -0.78 -1.60
C GLY A 62 -4.62 -0.86 -0.27
N LEU A 63 -5.12 0.25 0.22
CA LEU A 63 -5.65 0.34 1.58
C LEU A 63 -6.87 -0.58 1.86
N PRO A 64 -7.87 -0.70 0.98
CA PRO A 64 -8.97 -1.63 1.21
C PRO A 64 -8.49 -3.08 1.35
N VAL A 65 -7.49 -3.47 0.56
CA VAL A 65 -6.91 -4.82 0.62
C VAL A 65 -6.21 -5.05 1.96
N ILE A 66 -5.32 -4.14 2.35
CA ILE A 66 -4.58 -4.22 3.61
C ILE A 66 -5.55 -4.28 4.78
N LYS A 67 -6.54 -3.39 4.82
CA LYS A 67 -7.53 -3.36 5.90
C LYS A 67 -8.44 -4.59 5.93
N SER A 68 -8.67 -5.23 4.81
CA SER A 68 -9.43 -6.50 4.77
C SER A 68 -8.61 -7.70 5.24
N MET A 69 -7.29 -7.64 5.10
CA MET A 69 -6.38 -8.72 5.51
C MET A 69 -6.08 -8.68 7.00
N ASP A 70 -5.80 -7.49 7.56
CA ASP A 70 -5.38 -7.35 8.95
C ASP A 70 -5.75 -5.97 9.51
N PHE A 71 -7.03 -5.79 9.82
CA PHE A 71 -7.52 -4.55 10.40
C PHE A 71 -6.98 -4.37 11.83
N GLY A 72 -6.36 -3.22 12.09
CA GLY A 72 -5.84 -2.86 13.41
C GLY A 72 -4.35 -3.16 13.63
N ASN A 73 -3.69 -3.96 12.79
CA ASN A 73 -2.24 -4.20 12.86
C ASN A 73 -1.44 -3.52 11.75
N THR A 74 -2.12 -2.81 10.88
CA THR A 74 -1.49 -2.03 9.81
C THR A 74 -0.92 -0.72 10.31
N LEU A 75 0.20 -0.32 9.73
CA LEU A 75 0.93 0.89 10.08
C LEU A 75 1.18 1.74 8.85
N ASN A 76 1.27 3.04 9.06
CA ASN A 76 1.74 3.98 8.05
C ASN A 76 3.18 4.39 8.40
N ILE A 77 4.13 4.08 7.52
CA ILE A 77 5.54 4.46 7.65
C ILE A 77 5.89 5.38 6.49
N THR A 78 6.35 6.59 6.78
CA THR A 78 6.80 7.54 5.75
C THR A 78 8.28 7.31 5.48
N LEU A 79 8.61 6.95 4.27
CA LEU A 79 9.99 6.75 3.82
C LEU A 79 10.59 8.04 3.24
N GLY A 80 11.93 8.13 3.23
CA GLY A 80 12.67 9.25 2.65
C GLY A 80 12.80 10.48 3.53
N LEU A 81 12.37 10.43 4.78
CA LEU A 81 12.61 11.48 5.78
C LEU A 81 13.93 11.23 6.52
N PRO A 82 14.62 12.29 7.04
CA PRO A 82 15.82 12.13 7.86
C PRO A 82 15.54 11.62 9.28
N PHE A 83 14.31 11.33 9.60
CA PHE A 83 13.83 10.73 10.84
C PHE A 83 12.74 9.70 10.53
N MET A 84 12.55 8.76 11.44
CA MET A 84 11.48 7.76 11.32
C MET A 84 10.12 8.40 11.65
N ARG A 85 9.15 8.25 10.75
CA ARG A 85 7.76 8.65 10.97
C ARG A 85 6.85 7.44 10.82
N ILE A 86 6.31 6.98 11.94
CA ILE A 86 5.33 5.90 12.00
C ILE A 86 4.03 6.48 12.55
N SER A 87 2.91 6.07 12.03
CA SER A 87 1.59 6.42 12.53
C SER A 87 0.63 5.23 12.44
N VAL A 88 -0.39 5.28 13.29
CA VAL A 88 -1.52 4.35 13.24
C VAL A 88 -2.32 4.52 11.95
N ASP A 89 -3.06 3.49 11.57
CA ASP A 89 -3.86 3.44 10.35
C ASP A 89 -5.37 3.68 10.60
N HIS A 90 -5.72 4.33 11.71
CA HIS A 90 -7.11 4.70 12.00
C HIS A 90 -7.30 6.21 12.02
N GLY A 91 -8.56 6.64 11.82
CA GLY A 91 -8.97 8.04 11.91
C GLY A 91 -9.10 8.53 13.34
N THR A 92 -9.59 9.74 13.50
CA THR A 92 -9.71 10.46 14.79
C THR A 92 -10.81 9.92 15.69
N ALA A 93 -11.74 9.12 15.20
CA ALA A 93 -12.80 8.45 15.96
C ALA A 93 -13.54 9.38 16.95
N TYR A 94 -13.98 10.54 16.48
CA TYR A 94 -14.68 11.54 17.27
C TYR A 94 -15.94 11.00 17.98
N ASP A 95 -16.57 9.98 17.40
CA ASP A 95 -17.77 9.34 17.92
C ASP A 95 -17.57 8.62 19.25
N ILE A 96 -16.33 8.22 19.57
CA ILE A 96 -15.98 7.55 20.83
C ILE A 96 -15.08 8.39 21.74
N ALA A 97 -14.79 9.64 21.36
CA ALA A 97 -13.93 10.52 22.13
C ALA A 97 -14.48 10.73 23.56
N GLY A 98 -13.63 10.59 24.58
CA GLY A 98 -14.01 10.75 25.99
C GLY A 98 -14.87 9.62 26.57
N GLN A 99 -15.05 8.50 25.87
CA GLN A 99 -15.89 7.39 26.32
C GLN A 99 -15.11 6.18 26.86
N ASP A 100 -13.79 6.24 26.93
CA ASP A 100 -12.88 5.14 27.33
C ASP A 100 -13.11 3.84 26.52
N LYS A 101 -13.50 3.97 25.25
CA LYS A 101 -13.79 2.84 24.34
C LYS A 101 -12.76 2.65 23.24
N ALA A 102 -11.73 3.50 23.20
CA ALA A 102 -10.71 3.45 22.15
C ALA A 102 -9.90 2.17 22.25
N ASP A 103 -9.76 1.47 21.12
CA ASP A 103 -8.81 0.36 21.00
C ASP A 103 -7.41 0.92 20.75
N PHE A 104 -6.48 0.60 21.63
CA PHE A 104 -5.10 1.06 21.56
C PHE A 104 -4.15 0.09 20.85
N SER A 105 -4.65 -1.01 20.28
CA SER A 105 -3.83 -2.06 19.65
C SER A 105 -2.94 -1.51 18.53
N SER A 106 -3.49 -0.70 17.64
CA SER A 106 -2.72 -0.05 16.56
C SER A 106 -1.60 0.86 17.08
N MET A 107 -1.85 1.61 18.16
CA MET A 107 -0.81 2.45 18.77
C MET A 107 0.29 1.59 19.42
N SER A 108 -0.09 0.52 20.09
CA SER A 108 0.86 -0.44 20.67
C SER A 108 1.73 -1.08 19.59
N THR A 109 1.13 -1.49 18.47
CA THR A 109 1.85 -2.02 17.31
C THR A 109 2.81 -0.99 16.72
N ALA A 110 2.36 0.27 16.57
CA ALA A 110 3.20 1.35 16.06
C ALA A 110 4.42 1.61 16.95
N LEU A 111 4.24 1.66 18.26
CA LEU A 111 5.33 1.84 19.22
C LEU A 111 6.31 0.66 19.21
N ASN A 112 5.82 -0.57 19.25
CA ASN A 112 6.66 -1.76 19.21
C ASN A 112 7.48 -1.83 17.91
N THR A 113 6.87 -1.50 16.77
CA THR A 113 7.58 -1.44 15.49
C THR A 113 8.63 -0.35 15.49
N ALA A 114 8.32 0.85 16.01
CA ALA A 114 9.28 1.94 16.12
C ALA A 114 10.51 1.51 16.95
N PHE A 115 10.30 0.88 18.11
CA PHE A 115 11.40 0.38 18.95
C PHE A 115 12.21 -0.75 18.31
N SER A 116 11.61 -1.57 17.46
CA SER A 116 12.32 -2.67 16.78
C SER A 116 13.19 -2.18 15.59
N LEU A 117 12.95 -0.98 15.10
CA LEU A 117 13.66 -0.40 13.95
C LEU A 117 14.77 0.58 14.34
N ILE A 118 14.93 0.86 15.63
CA ILE A 118 16.00 1.67 16.20
C ILE A 118 17.12 0.77 16.73
#